data_8ba72711071fa4499bdab1fef3ab83c8
#
_entry.id   8ba72711071fa4499bdab1fef3ab83c8
#
_cell.length_a   1.000
_cell.length_b   1.000
_cell.length_c   1.000
_cell.angle_alpha   90.00
_cell.angle_beta   90.00
_cell.angle_gamma   90.00
#
_symmetry.space_group_name_H-M   'P 1'
#
loop_
_entity.id
_entity.type
_entity.pdbx_description
1 polymer ?
#
loop_
_entity_poly.entity_id
_entity_poly.type
_entity_poly.pdbx_seq_one_letter_code
_entity_poly.pdbx_strand_id
1 'polypeptide(L)'
;MGSGIVQVCAQNGFYTLLYDINTEGIEKAKTAIQKILNYLVDKQKISVEEKSTIFQRIKFVTDTNDCIADVFIEAIVEKLEVKITVLSQLAEINGPSTVYASNTSSIPLTQIAANFAYPAQVVGIHYFNPAHIMKLVEVISAEQTSSEVLQIAKNYVASVNKTCVVAKDAPGFIVNRVARHFYVEGLKLAEENVASYEVIDDLVRASGFKMGPFELMDLIGVETNLSVTQSMYELFNYDPKFR
;
A
#
# COMPACT_ATOMS: atom_id res chain seq x y z
N MET A 1 2.46 4.56 -5.18
CA MET A 1 1.52 4.47 -4.04
C MET A 1 1.45 5.78 -3.25
N GLY A 2 2.56 6.39 -2.85
CA GLY A 2 2.60 7.57 -1.98
C GLY A 2 1.66 8.72 -2.38
N SER A 3 1.63 9.12 -3.65
CA SER A 3 0.71 10.18 -4.13
C SER A 3 -0.77 9.87 -3.89
N GLY A 4 -1.17 8.60 -4.06
CA GLY A 4 -2.54 8.18 -3.79
C GLY A 4 -2.90 8.18 -2.31
N ILE A 5 -1.95 7.81 -1.43
CA ILE A 5 -2.13 7.84 0.03
C ILE A 5 -2.27 9.30 0.50
N VAL A 6 -1.36 10.18 0.06
CA VAL A 6 -1.41 11.62 0.34
C VAL A 6 -2.74 12.24 -0.08
N GLN A 7 -3.23 11.90 -1.29
CA GLN A 7 -4.53 12.37 -1.77
C GLN A 7 -5.67 11.92 -0.85
N VAL A 8 -5.68 10.64 -0.45
CA VAL A 8 -6.70 10.11 0.48
C VAL A 8 -6.69 10.86 1.80
N CYS A 9 -5.51 11.12 2.38
CA CYS A 9 -5.38 11.88 3.61
C CYS A 9 -5.93 13.32 3.46
N ALA A 10 -5.51 14.04 2.42
CA ALA A 10 -5.94 15.41 2.17
C ALA A 10 -7.45 15.53 1.90
N GLN A 11 -8.05 14.56 1.20
CA GLN A 11 -9.49 14.47 0.97
C GLN A 11 -10.29 14.29 2.27
N ASN A 12 -9.71 13.62 3.26
CA ASN A 12 -10.32 13.39 4.56
C ASN A 12 -9.91 14.43 5.63
N GLY A 13 -9.35 15.56 5.21
CA GLY A 13 -9.14 16.73 6.07
C GLY A 13 -7.76 16.83 6.72
N PHE A 14 -6.87 15.89 6.49
CA PHE A 14 -5.52 15.92 7.05
C PHE A 14 -4.60 16.89 6.30
N TYR A 15 -3.82 17.66 7.03
CA TYR A 15 -2.65 18.32 6.49
C TYR A 15 -1.58 17.25 6.25
N THR A 16 -1.07 17.17 5.03
CA THR A 16 -0.25 16.05 4.60
C THR A 16 1.02 16.54 3.94
N LEU A 17 2.14 15.96 4.32
CA LEU A 17 3.43 16.17 3.67
C LEU A 17 3.64 15.03 2.66
N LEU A 18 4.00 15.38 1.42
CA LEU A 18 4.53 14.41 0.46
C LEU A 18 6.01 14.68 0.29
N TYR A 19 6.81 13.74 0.78
CA TYR A 19 8.26 13.76 0.67
C TYR A 19 8.74 12.83 -0.45
N ASP A 20 9.64 13.32 -1.27
CA ASP A 20 10.45 12.52 -2.17
C ASP A 20 11.81 13.23 -2.34
N ILE A 21 12.91 12.48 -2.26
CA ILE A 21 14.26 13.01 -2.48
C ILE A 21 14.44 13.55 -3.92
N ASN A 22 13.64 13.08 -4.87
CA ASN A 22 13.70 13.45 -6.26
C ASN A 22 12.60 14.48 -6.60
N THR A 23 13.01 15.68 -6.99
CA THR A 23 12.10 16.73 -7.45
C THR A 23 11.20 16.29 -8.60
N GLU A 24 11.71 15.46 -9.52
CA GLU A 24 10.90 14.90 -10.62
C GLU A 24 9.79 13.98 -10.06
N GLY A 25 10.07 13.21 -9.01
CA GLY A 25 9.07 12.40 -8.29
C GLY A 25 7.95 13.27 -7.71
N ILE A 26 8.30 14.41 -7.10
CA ILE A 26 7.34 15.40 -6.58
C ILE A 26 6.46 15.94 -7.71
N GLU A 27 7.02 16.36 -8.85
CA GLU A 27 6.24 16.91 -9.95
C GLU A 27 5.30 15.85 -10.59
N LYS A 28 5.76 14.61 -10.72
CA LYS A 28 4.91 13.49 -11.14
C LYS A 28 3.75 13.26 -10.17
N ALA A 29 4.02 13.31 -8.85
CA ALA A 29 2.99 13.16 -7.83
C ALA A 29 1.96 14.30 -7.88
N LYS A 30 2.39 15.55 -7.99
CA LYS A 30 1.50 16.72 -8.16
C LYS A 30 0.57 16.53 -9.36
N THR A 31 1.15 16.19 -10.52
CA THR A 31 0.41 15.98 -11.77
C THR A 31 -0.61 14.86 -11.62
N ALA A 32 -0.23 13.75 -11.00
CA ALA A 32 -1.12 12.60 -10.80
C ALA A 32 -2.30 12.97 -9.88
N ILE A 33 -2.04 13.66 -8.76
CA ILE A 33 -3.07 14.11 -7.82
C ILE A 33 -4.03 15.09 -8.51
N GLN A 34 -3.50 16.09 -9.23
CA GLN A 34 -4.32 17.07 -9.95
C GLN A 34 -5.21 16.40 -11.00
N LYS A 35 -4.68 15.42 -11.75
CA LYS A 35 -5.45 14.66 -12.74
C LYS A 35 -6.64 13.95 -12.10
N ILE A 36 -6.43 13.30 -10.96
CA ILE A 36 -7.51 12.58 -10.26
C ILE A 36 -8.53 13.57 -9.68
N LEU A 37 -8.08 14.67 -9.08
CA LEU A 37 -8.98 15.69 -8.55
C LEU A 37 -9.79 16.37 -9.66
N ASN A 38 -9.20 16.65 -10.82
CA ASN A 38 -9.91 17.15 -12.01
C ASN A 38 -11.01 16.16 -12.44
N TYR A 39 -10.66 14.88 -12.57
CA TYR A 39 -11.63 13.84 -12.90
C TYR A 39 -12.79 13.78 -11.90
N LEU A 40 -12.54 13.98 -10.61
CA LEU A 40 -13.60 14.01 -9.60
C LEU A 40 -14.53 15.24 -9.77
N VAL A 41 -13.98 16.40 -10.15
CA VAL A 41 -14.77 17.59 -10.48
C VAL A 41 -15.59 17.35 -11.74
N ASP A 42 -15.00 16.82 -12.80
CA ASP A 42 -15.70 16.51 -14.07
C ASP A 42 -16.87 15.52 -13.86
N LYS A 43 -16.70 14.59 -12.92
CA LYS A 43 -17.74 13.65 -12.49
C LYS A 43 -18.70 14.20 -11.43
N GLN A 44 -18.60 15.49 -11.10
CA GLN A 44 -19.45 16.17 -10.08
C GLN A 44 -19.43 15.47 -8.71
N LYS A 45 -18.31 14.81 -8.37
CA LYS A 45 -18.12 14.17 -7.06
C LYS A 45 -17.57 15.11 -6.00
N ILE A 46 -16.88 16.17 -6.42
CA ILE A 46 -16.40 17.27 -5.60
C ILE A 46 -16.57 18.57 -6.36
N SER A 47 -16.66 19.71 -5.65
CA SER A 47 -16.68 21.03 -6.27
C SER A 47 -15.27 21.51 -6.63
N VAL A 48 -15.18 22.61 -7.39
CA VAL A 48 -13.90 23.28 -7.71
C VAL A 48 -13.24 23.81 -6.45
N GLU A 49 -14.04 24.35 -5.52
CA GLU A 49 -13.59 24.87 -4.23
C GLU A 49 -13.04 23.73 -3.34
N GLU A 50 -13.75 22.61 -3.28
CA GLU A 50 -13.28 21.41 -2.55
C GLU A 50 -11.96 20.88 -3.14
N LYS A 51 -11.84 20.81 -4.47
CA LYS A 51 -10.57 20.44 -5.12
C LYS A 51 -9.43 21.35 -4.67
N SER A 52 -9.65 22.68 -4.67
CA SER A 52 -8.64 23.65 -4.25
C SER A 52 -8.24 23.44 -2.79
N THR A 53 -9.23 23.27 -1.92
CA THR A 53 -9.03 23.02 -0.48
C THR A 53 -8.24 21.73 -0.23
N ILE A 54 -8.58 20.65 -0.93
CA ILE A 54 -7.86 19.36 -0.82
C ILE A 54 -6.40 19.54 -1.23
N PHE A 55 -6.15 20.20 -2.36
CA PHE A 55 -4.79 20.38 -2.86
C PHE A 55 -3.93 21.27 -1.96
N GLN A 56 -4.53 22.31 -1.36
CA GLN A 56 -3.86 23.22 -0.40
C GLN A 56 -3.47 22.52 0.91
N ARG A 57 -4.08 21.41 1.27
CA ARG A 57 -3.69 20.60 2.44
C ARG A 57 -2.42 19.77 2.19
N ILE A 58 -1.90 19.75 0.97
CA ILE A 58 -0.72 18.96 0.63
C ILE A 58 0.50 19.87 0.51
N LYS A 59 1.48 19.71 1.39
CA LYS A 59 2.80 20.32 1.28
C LYS A 59 3.74 19.32 0.60
N PHE A 60 4.43 19.76 -0.44
CA PHE A 60 5.41 18.95 -1.16
C PHE A 60 6.80 19.35 -0.70
N VAL A 61 7.60 18.39 -0.27
CA VAL A 61 8.91 18.62 0.34
C VAL A 61 9.97 17.68 -0.22
N THR A 62 11.21 18.16 -0.33
CA THR A 62 12.36 17.38 -0.81
C THR A 62 13.47 17.26 0.25
N ASP A 63 13.33 17.98 1.38
CA ASP A 63 14.25 17.91 2.52
C ASP A 63 13.57 17.15 3.66
N THR A 64 14.28 16.17 4.22
CA THR A 64 13.83 15.41 5.40
C THR A 64 13.62 16.29 6.61
N ASN A 65 14.38 17.38 6.77
CA ASN A 65 14.23 18.33 7.87
C ASN A 65 12.86 19.04 7.90
N ASP A 66 12.21 19.12 6.76
CA ASP A 66 10.83 19.64 6.64
C ASP A 66 9.75 18.61 7.00
N CYS A 67 10.14 17.34 7.19
CA CYS A 67 9.25 16.26 7.50
C CYS A 67 8.98 16.16 9.00
N ILE A 68 8.04 16.97 9.49
CA ILE A 68 7.56 16.91 10.88
C ILE A 68 6.11 16.48 10.85
N ALA A 69 5.79 15.32 11.47
CA ALA A 69 4.46 14.75 11.45
C ALA A 69 4.24 13.77 12.62
N ASP A 70 2.97 13.55 12.97
CA ASP A 70 2.57 12.58 13.99
C ASP A 70 2.63 11.12 13.47
N VAL A 71 2.42 10.94 12.15
CA VAL A 71 2.40 9.63 11.49
C VAL A 71 3.13 9.72 10.16
N PHE A 72 4.09 8.84 9.95
CA PHE A 72 4.74 8.62 8.65
C PHE A 72 4.22 7.34 8.01
N ILE A 73 3.95 7.38 6.71
CA ILE A 73 3.64 6.19 5.91
C ILE A 73 4.65 6.12 4.77
N GLU A 74 5.63 5.27 4.92
CA GLU A 74 6.65 5.03 3.92
C GLU A 74 6.06 4.16 2.79
N ALA A 75 6.26 4.59 1.53
CA ALA A 75 5.79 3.90 0.33
C ALA A 75 6.84 3.97 -0.80
N ILE A 76 8.10 3.79 -0.43
CA ILE A 76 9.28 3.81 -1.33
C ILE A 76 9.54 2.42 -1.94
N VAL A 77 10.71 2.25 -2.56
CA VAL A 77 11.12 0.97 -3.17
C VAL A 77 11.13 -0.17 -2.14
N GLU A 78 10.77 -1.38 -2.59
CA GLU A 78 10.63 -2.56 -1.73
C GLU A 78 12.00 -3.19 -1.43
N LYS A 79 12.82 -2.46 -0.65
CA LYS A 79 14.15 -2.87 -0.19
C LYS A 79 14.30 -2.53 1.29
N LEU A 80 14.56 -3.53 2.11
CA LEU A 80 14.62 -3.42 3.57
C LEU A 80 15.56 -2.30 4.04
N GLU A 81 16.79 -2.29 3.53
CA GLU A 81 17.83 -1.33 3.95
C GLU A 81 17.44 0.11 3.64
N VAL A 82 16.78 0.33 2.49
CA VAL A 82 16.33 1.67 2.07
C VAL A 82 15.20 2.15 2.97
N LYS A 83 14.25 1.27 3.32
CA LYS A 83 13.14 1.59 4.23
C LYS A 83 13.67 1.92 5.63
N ILE A 84 14.59 1.11 6.17
CA ILE A 84 15.21 1.35 7.47
C ILE A 84 15.95 2.70 7.46
N THR A 85 16.74 2.98 6.42
CA THR A 85 17.49 4.23 6.30
C THR A 85 16.57 5.45 6.34
N VAL A 86 15.53 5.46 5.53
CA VAL A 86 14.58 6.59 5.46
C VAL A 86 13.82 6.76 6.77
N LEU A 87 13.31 5.67 7.35
CA LEU A 87 12.60 5.74 8.63
C LEU A 87 13.53 6.21 9.76
N SER A 88 14.79 5.79 9.76
CA SER A 88 15.78 6.23 10.77
C SER A 88 16.10 7.72 10.68
N GLN A 89 16.26 8.25 9.46
CA GLN A 89 16.45 9.70 9.25
C GLN A 89 15.24 10.50 9.76
N LEU A 90 14.04 10.03 9.50
CA LEU A 90 12.82 10.66 9.99
C LEU A 90 12.68 10.57 11.52
N ALA A 91 13.17 9.47 12.11
CA ALA A 91 13.15 9.26 13.55
C ALA A 91 14.12 10.17 14.32
N GLU A 92 15.27 10.50 13.74
CA GLU A 92 16.21 11.48 14.30
C GLU A 92 15.56 12.85 14.49
N ILE A 93 14.63 13.22 13.61
CA ILE A 93 13.93 14.51 13.62
C ILE A 93 12.70 14.49 14.53
N ASN A 94 11.92 13.38 14.49
CA ASN A 94 10.59 13.33 15.08
C ASN A 94 10.52 12.54 16.41
N GLY A 95 11.49 11.66 16.67
CA GLY A 95 11.62 10.99 17.97
C GLY A 95 10.60 9.88 18.26
N PRO A 96 10.49 9.45 19.54
CA PRO A 96 9.76 8.25 19.94
C PRO A 96 8.25 8.40 20.05
N SER A 97 7.68 9.59 19.94
CA SER A 97 6.23 9.82 20.04
C SER A 97 5.51 9.71 18.70
N THR A 98 6.27 9.57 17.61
CA THR A 98 5.76 9.49 16.24
C THR A 98 5.52 8.03 15.82
N VAL A 99 4.47 7.79 15.04
CA VAL A 99 4.19 6.48 14.44
C VAL A 99 4.91 6.37 13.09
N TYR A 100 5.65 5.28 12.91
CA TYR A 100 6.39 4.98 11.68
C TYR A 100 5.77 3.78 10.98
N ALA A 101 4.96 4.07 9.97
CA ALA A 101 4.28 3.02 9.21
C ALA A 101 5.01 2.72 7.90
N SER A 102 5.00 1.44 7.50
CA SER A 102 5.41 1.02 6.17
C SER A 102 4.22 0.53 5.37
N ASN A 103 4.16 0.90 4.09
CA ASN A 103 3.19 0.38 3.12
C ASN A 103 3.75 -0.85 2.37
N THR A 104 4.75 -1.52 2.93
CA THR A 104 5.32 -2.74 2.35
C THR A 104 4.23 -3.78 2.08
N SER A 105 4.42 -4.57 1.02
CA SER A 105 3.54 -5.70 0.67
C SER A 105 4.16 -7.06 0.95
N SER A 106 5.46 -7.11 1.23
CA SER A 106 6.21 -8.38 1.31
C SER A 106 7.28 -8.41 2.40
N ILE A 107 7.86 -7.26 2.77
CA ILE A 107 8.92 -7.22 3.80
C ILE A 107 8.29 -7.38 5.18
N PRO A 108 8.75 -8.33 6.02
CA PRO A 108 8.25 -8.49 7.38
C PRO A 108 8.44 -7.22 8.21
N LEU A 109 7.37 -6.73 8.81
CA LEU A 109 7.40 -5.53 9.66
C LEU A 109 8.31 -5.72 10.88
N THR A 110 8.36 -6.94 11.41
CA THR A 110 9.24 -7.35 12.51
C THR A 110 10.73 -7.14 12.15
N GLN A 111 11.12 -7.36 10.89
CA GLN A 111 12.48 -7.06 10.44
C GLN A 111 12.76 -5.56 10.37
N ILE A 112 11.79 -4.76 9.91
CA ILE A 112 11.92 -3.30 9.91
C ILE A 112 12.05 -2.81 11.36
N ALA A 113 11.17 -3.24 12.24
CA ALA A 113 11.14 -2.85 13.66
C ALA A 113 12.42 -3.27 14.40
N ALA A 114 12.94 -4.47 14.14
CA ALA A 114 14.15 -4.97 14.79
C ALA A 114 15.41 -4.15 14.45
N ASN A 115 15.41 -3.43 13.34
CA ASN A 115 16.52 -2.58 12.90
C ASN A 115 16.23 -1.08 13.03
N PHE A 116 15.24 -0.72 13.85
CA PHE A 116 14.78 0.65 14.02
C PHE A 116 14.91 1.12 15.48
N ALA A 117 15.23 2.40 15.70
CA ALA A 117 15.48 2.93 17.04
C ALA A 117 14.28 2.85 17.99
N TYR A 118 13.05 2.92 17.42
CA TYR A 118 11.80 2.90 18.18
C TYR A 118 10.89 1.76 17.71
N PRO A 119 11.25 0.50 17.97
CA PRO A 119 10.56 -0.66 17.40
C PRO A 119 9.08 -0.75 17.77
N ALA A 120 8.70 -0.25 18.96
CA ALA A 120 7.32 -0.21 19.41
C ALA A 120 6.42 0.77 18.60
N GLN A 121 7.04 1.72 17.88
CA GLN A 121 6.36 2.71 17.06
C GLN A 121 6.18 2.27 15.59
N VAL A 122 6.70 1.09 15.22
CA VAL A 122 6.60 0.57 13.85
C VAL A 122 5.30 -0.21 13.67
N VAL A 123 4.60 0.05 12.56
CA VAL A 123 3.36 -0.64 12.17
C VAL A 123 3.27 -0.75 10.65
N GLY A 124 2.58 -1.74 10.11
CA GLY A 124 2.22 -1.80 8.70
C GLY A 124 0.89 -1.10 8.44
N ILE A 125 0.85 -0.25 7.41
CA ILE A 125 -0.40 0.31 6.87
C ILE A 125 -0.39 0.07 5.35
N HIS A 126 -0.89 -1.10 4.97
CA HIS A 126 -0.81 -1.59 3.61
C HIS A 126 -2.05 -1.20 2.80
N TYR A 127 -1.87 -0.21 1.93
CA TYR A 127 -2.86 0.23 0.96
C TYR A 127 -2.79 -0.59 -0.32
N PHE A 128 -3.94 -0.80 -0.94
CA PHE A 128 -4.04 -1.43 -2.26
C PHE A 128 -4.09 -0.39 -3.37
N ASN A 129 -3.48 -0.70 -4.50
CA ASN A 129 -3.43 0.19 -5.67
C ASN A 129 -4.72 0.06 -6.51
N PRO A 130 -5.39 1.16 -6.90
CA PRO A 130 -5.10 2.56 -6.54
C PRO A 130 -5.66 2.95 -5.16
N ALA A 131 -4.85 3.63 -4.32
CA ALA A 131 -5.21 3.92 -2.94
C ALA A 131 -6.50 4.74 -2.79
N HIS A 132 -6.82 5.63 -3.74
CA HIS A 132 -8.03 6.46 -3.71
C HIS A 132 -9.32 5.69 -4.07
N ILE A 133 -9.21 4.52 -4.72
CA ILE A 133 -10.35 3.67 -5.11
C ILE A 133 -10.55 2.53 -4.11
N MET A 134 -9.48 1.82 -3.79
CA MET A 134 -9.53 0.62 -2.95
C MET A 134 -9.96 0.96 -1.54
N LYS A 135 -11.02 0.28 -1.06
CA LYS A 135 -11.59 0.56 0.27
C LYS A 135 -10.81 -0.10 1.39
N LEU A 136 -10.21 -1.25 1.12
CA LEU A 136 -9.51 -2.07 2.11
C LEU A 136 -8.12 -1.51 2.41
N VAL A 137 -7.76 -1.51 3.68
CA VAL A 137 -6.39 -1.30 4.17
C VAL A 137 -6.11 -2.36 5.23
N GLU A 138 -5.00 -3.07 5.07
CA GLU A 138 -4.49 -3.98 6.10
C GLU A 138 -3.62 -3.19 7.07
N VAL A 139 -3.86 -3.36 8.35
CA VAL A 139 -3.00 -2.86 9.44
C VAL A 139 -2.25 -4.05 10.01
N ILE A 140 -0.93 -4.02 9.94
CA ILE A 140 -0.07 -5.15 10.30
C ILE A 140 0.71 -4.83 11.57
N SER A 141 0.58 -5.69 12.57
CA SER A 141 1.33 -5.60 13.82
C SER A 141 2.61 -6.42 13.71
N ALA A 142 3.77 -5.75 13.80
CA ALA A 142 5.03 -6.44 14.08
C ALA A 142 5.02 -7.03 15.50
N GLU A 143 5.96 -7.90 15.82
CA GLU A 143 6.11 -8.46 17.18
C GLU A 143 6.38 -7.36 18.24
N GLN A 144 7.06 -6.26 17.81
CA GLN A 144 7.42 -5.15 18.68
C GLN A 144 6.36 -4.04 18.75
N THR A 145 5.38 -4.02 17.84
CA THR A 145 4.38 -2.95 17.75
C THR A 145 3.59 -2.83 19.05
N SER A 146 3.55 -1.63 19.63
CA SER A 146 2.76 -1.40 20.82
C SER A 146 1.24 -1.42 20.52
N SER A 147 0.44 -1.79 21.53
CA SER A 147 -1.02 -1.78 21.41
C SER A 147 -1.57 -0.38 21.13
N GLU A 148 -0.90 0.66 21.63
CA GLU A 148 -1.25 2.06 21.39
C GLU A 148 -1.06 2.43 19.91
N VAL A 149 0.10 2.12 19.34
CA VAL A 149 0.42 2.36 17.93
C VAL A 149 -0.54 1.61 17.01
N LEU A 150 -0.84 0.34 17.34
CA LEU A 150 -1.82 -0.43 16.61
C LEU A 150 -3.20 0.25 16.63
N GLN A 151 -3.61 0.80 17.78
CA GLN A 151 -4.89 1.50 17.89
C GLN A 151 -4.90 2.84 17.12
N ILE A 152 -3.78 3.59 17.15
CA ILE A 152 -3.61 4.82 16.35
C ILE A 152 -3.75 4.49 14.85
N ALA A 153 -3.08 3.45 14.37
CA ALA A 153 -3.16 3.02 12.97
C ALA A 153 -4.59 2.63 12.56
N LYS A 154 -5.32 1.90 13.41
CA LYS A 154 -6.73 1.56 13.16
C LYS A 154 -7.62 2.80 13.10
N ASN A 155 -7.46 3.72 14.03
CA ASN A 155 -8.21 4.97 14.07
C ASN A 155 -7.92 5.84 12.84
N TYR A 156 -6.65 5.92 12.43
CA TYR A 156 -6.25 6.59 11.20
C TYR A 156 -6.96 5.99 9.97
N VAL A 157 -6.91 4.67 9.79
CA VAL A 157 -7.56 4.02 8.65
C VAL A 157 -9.07 4.28 8.63
N ALA A 158 -9.72 4.27 9.78
CA ALA A 158 -11.15 4.61 9.90
C ALA A 158 -11.42 6.08 9.54
N SER A 159 -10.55 7.01 10.00
CA SER A 159 -10.71 8.45 9.76
C SER A 159 -10.55 8.85 8.28
N VAL A 160 -9.85 8.04 7.48
CA VAL A 160 -9.75 8.22 6.02
C VAL A 160 -10.81 7.43 5.24
N ASN A 161 -11.90 7.02 5.90
CA ASN A 161 -13.03 6.30 5.32
C ASN A 161 -12.64 5.00 4.60
N LYS A 162 -11.67 4.26 5.16
CA LYS A 162 -11.25 2.94 4.67
C LYS A 162 -11.69 1.83 5.62
N THR A 163 -11.86 0.64 5.08
CA THR A 163 -12.14 -0.56 5.86
C THR A 163 -10.82 -1.10 6.40
N CYS A 164 -10.67 -1.09 7.72
CA CYS A 164 -9.49 -1.60 8.41
C CYS A 164 -9.64 -3.10 8.68
N VAL A 165 -8.64 -3.88 8.29
CA VAL A 165 -8.49 -5.28 8.71
C VAL A 165 -7.12 -5.43 9.36
N VAL A 166 -7.08 -6.01 10.56
CA VAL A 166 -5.82 -6.27 11.27
C VAL A 166 -5.26 -7.61 10.85
N ALA A 167 -4.01 -7.64 10.44
CA ALA A 167 -3.28 -8.84 10.10
C ALA A 167 -2.06 -9.02 11.00
N LYS A 168 -1.64 -10.26 11.21
CA LYS A 168 -0.32 -10.57 11.76
C LYS A 168 0.75 -10.35 10.71
N ASP A 169 1.97 -10.10 11.14
CA ASP A 169 3.16 -10.01 10.30
C ASP A 169 3.52 -11.41 9.78
N ALA A 170 2.87 -11.78 8.68
CA ALA A 170 3.07 -13.07 8.02
C ALA A 170 3.19 -12.85 6.50
N PRO A 171 3.88 -13.74 5.77
CA PRO A 171 4.11 -13.59 4.34
C PRO A 171 2.82 -13.30 3.55
N GLY A 172 2.80 -12.15 2.84
CA GLY A 172 1.67 -11.71 2.02
C GLY A 172 0.43 -11.27 2.80
N PHE A 173 0.55 -11.13 4.12
CA PHE A 173 -0.53 -10.76 5.04
C PHE A 173 -1.80 -11.58 4.78
N ILE A 174 -2.94 -10.98 4.47
CA ILE A 174 -4.19 -11.69 4.15
C ILE A 174 -4.42 -11.72 2.65
N VAL A 175 -4.50 -10.55 2.00
CA VAL A 175 -4.95 -10.45 0.60
C VAL A 175 -3.97 -11.11 -0.36
N ASN A 176 -2.67 -10.76 -0.29
CA ASN A 176 -1.69 -11.36 -1.19
C ASN A 176 -1.56 -12.87 -0.99
N ARG A 177 -1.69 -13.34 0.24
CA ARG A 177 -1.65 -14.77 0.55
C ARG A 177 -2.84 -15.53 -0.06
N VAL A 178 -4.05 -15.00 0.09
CA VAL A 178 -5.27 -15.61 -0.46
C VAL A 178 -5.28 -15.50 -1.99
N ALA A 179 -4.95 -14.32 -2.53
CA ALA A 179 -4.99 -14.07 -3.96
C ALA A 179 -3.97 -14.89 -4.75
N ARG A 180 -2.85 -15.34 -4.13
CA ARG A 180 -1.89 -16.19 -4.85
C ARG A 180 -2.52 -17.45 -5.40
N HIS A 181 -3.37 -18.11 -4.64
CA HIS A 181 -4.02 -19.35 -5.09
C HIS A 181 -4.95 -19.12 -6.28
N PHE A 182 -5.57 -17.94 -6.35
CA PHE A 182 -6.40 -17.55 -7.49
C PHE A 182 -5.60 -17.47 -8.80
N TYR A 183 -4.41 -16.88 -8.76
CA TYR A 183 -3.55 -16.76 -9.94
C TYR A 183 -2.82 -18.07 -10.27
N VAL A 184 -2.23 -18.70 -9.26
CA VAL A 184 -1.43 -19.92 -9.45
C VAL A 184 -2.31 -21.05 -9.97
N GLU A 185 -3.51 -21.21 -9.46
CA GLU A 185 -4.42 -22.27 -9.94
C GLU A 185 -4.89 -22.00 -11.39
N GLY A 186 -5.20 -20.75 -11.74
CA GLY A 186 -5.51 -20.37 -13.12
C GLY A 186 -4.37 -20.70 -14.09
N LEU A 187 -3.13 -20.37 -13.69
CA LEU A 187 -1.95 -20.69 -14.50
C LEU A 187 -1.73 -22.20 -14.65
N LYS A 188 -1.92 -22.99 -13.60
CA LYS A 188 -1.83 -24.46 -13.67
C LYS A 188 -2.85 -25.08 -14.60
N LEU A 189 -4.12 -24.65 -14.52
CA LEU A 189 -5.16 -25.13 -15.43
C LEU A 189 -4.81 -24.84 -16.90
N ALA A 190 -4.20 -23.70 -17.18
CA ALA A 190 -3.75 -23.36 -18.52
C ALA A 190 -2.52 -24.19 -18.94
N GLU A 191 -1.52 -24.37 -18.07
CA GLU A 191 -0.33 -25.19 -18.32
C GLU A 191 -0.69 -26.66 -18.59
N GLU A 192 -1.67 -27.19 -17.85
CA GLU A 192 -2.19 -28.54 -18.02
C GLU A 192 -3.15 -28.68 -19.25
N ASN A 193 -3.39 -27.61 -19.99
CA ASN A 193 -4.29 -27.54 -21.14
C ASN A 193 -5.74 -28.00 -20.81
N VAL A 194 -6.21 -27.73 -19.60
CA VAL A 194 -7.60 -28.05 -19.19
C VAL A 194 -8.58 -27.19 -19.93
N ALA A 195 -8.29 -25.89 -20.12
CA ALA A 195 -9.09 -24.95 -20.89
C ALA A 195 -8.25 -23.75 -21.37
N SER A 196 -8.79 -22.95 -22.32
CA SER A 196 -8.14 -21.70 -22.71
C SER A 196 -8.27 -20.63 -21.63
N TYR A 197 -7.44 -19.58 -21.70
CA TYR A 197 -7.45 -18.46 -20.74
C TYR A 197 -8.84 -17.82 -20.63
N GLU A 198 -9.51 -17.62 -21.77
CA GLU A 198 -10.83 -17.01 -21.86
C GLU A 198 -11.90 -17.86 -21.17
N VAL A 199 -11.85 -19.20 -21.37
CA VAL A 199 -12.79 -20.14 -20.74
C VAL A 199 -12.59 -20.19 -19.23
N ILE A 200 -11.35 -20.15 -18.74
CA ILE A 200 -11.05 -20.10 -17.30
C ILE A 200 -11.60 -18.80 -16.71
N ASP A 201 -11.36 -17.65 -17.36
CA ASP A 201 -11.87 -16.36 -16.91
C ASP A 201 -13.40 -16.30 -16.91
N ASP A 202 -14.06 -16.82 -17.95
CA ASP A 202 -15.52 -16.92 -18.05
C ASP A 202 -16.12 -17.76 -16.91
N LEU A 203 -15.51 -18.90 -16.62
CA LEU A 203 -15.96 -19.79 -15.54
C LEU A 203 -15.85 -19.10 -14.18
N VAL A 204 -14.74 -18.43 -13.95
CA VAL A 204 -14.50 -17.72 -12.68
C VAL A 204 -15.48 -16.54 -12.52
N ARG A 205 -15.74 -15.79 -13.59
CA ARG A 205 -16.80 -14.75 -13.59
C ARG A 205 -18.16 -15.32 -13.31
N ALA A 206 -18.51 -16.45 -13.94
CA ALA A 206 -19.77 -17.14 -13.71
C ALA A 206 -19.93 -17.63 -12.26
N SER A 207 -18.81 -17.87 -11.56
CA SER A 207 -18.79 -18.23 -10.13
C SER A 207 -18.95 -17.03 -9.19
N GLY A 208 -19.10 -15.79 -9.72
CA GLY A 208 -19.39 -14.58 -8.95
C GLY A 208 -18.20 -13.64 -8.74
N PHE A 209 -17.03 -13.93 -9.29
CA PHE A 209 -15.93 -12.99 -9.31
C PHE A 209 -16.13 -11.91 -10.38
N LYS A 210 -15.61 -10.70 -10.15
CA LYS A 210 -15.72 -9.61 -11.12
C LYS A 210 -14.86 -9.81 -12.36
N MET A 211 -13.73 -10.49 -12.20
CA MET A 211 -12.72 -10.76 -13.22
C MET A 211 -12.17 -12.16 -13.00
N GLY A 212 -11.76 -12.80 -14.09
CA GLY A 212 -10.97 -14.01 -14.00
C GLY A 212 -9.50 -13.74 -13.70
N PRO A 213 -8.68 -14.79 -13.46
CA PRO A 213 -7.28 -14.64 -13.08
C PRO A 213 -6.44 -13.97 -14.17
N PHE A 214 -6.69 -14.24 -15.45
CA PHE A 214 -5.89 -13.68 -16.55
C PHE A 214 -6.27 -12.22 -16.84
N GLU A 215 -7.55 -11.88 -16.86
CA GLU A 215 -8.01 -10.48 -16.94
C GLU A 215 -7.44 -9.65 -15.80
N LEU A 216 -7.39 -10.19 -14.58
CA LEU A 216 -6.86 -9.48 -13.45
C LEU A 216 -5.34 -9.35 -13.53
N MET A 217 -4.62 -10.36 -14.04
CA MET A 217 -3.17 -10.27 -14.32
C MET A 217 -2.86 -9.20 -15.36
N ASP A 218 -3.64 -9.09 -16.43
CA ASP A 218 -3.47 -8.04 -17.43
C ASP A 218 -3.71 -6.64 -16.85
N LEU A 219 -4.73 -6.50 -16.00
CA LEU A 219 -5.06 -5.23 -15.36
C LEU A 219 -3.96 -4.72 -14.41
N ILE A 220 -3.38 -5.62 -13.59
CA ILE A 220 -2.35 -5.26 -12.61
C ILE A 220 -0.93 -5.27 -13.18
N GLY A 221 -0.74 -5.89 -14.32
CA GLY A 221 0.54 -6.15 -14.97
C GLY A 221 1.14 -7.51 -14.60
N VAL A 222 1.45 -8.31 -15.60
CA VAL A 222 2.02 -9.67 -15.44
C VAL A 222 3.33 -9.63 -14.64
N GLU A 223 4.20 -8.64 -14.91
CA GLU A 223 5.46 -8.46 -14.17
C GLU A 223 5.24 -8.21 -12.67
N THR A 224 4.24 -7.40 -12.33
CA THR A 224 3.87 -7.14 -10.93
C THR A 224 3.37 -8.42 -10.26
N ASN A 225 2.53 -9.19 -10.97
CA ASN A 225 2.03 -10.48 -10.47
C ASN A 225 3.17 -11.48 -10.26
N LEU A 226 4.10 -11.59 -11.23
CA LEU A 226 5.28 -12.46 -11.13
C LEU A 226 6.14 -12.08 -9.92
N SER A 227 6.47 -10.82 -9.75
CA SER A 227 7.29 -10.33 -8.63
C SER A 227 6.68 -10.69 -7.26
N VAL A 228 5.37 -10.49 -7.10
CA VAL A 228 4.68 -10.87 -5.85
C VAL A 228 4.65 -12.39 -5.68
N THR A 229 4.44 -13.15 -6.76
CA THR A 229 4.45 -14.64 -6.71
C THR A 229 5.82 -15.17 -6.29
N GLN A 230 6.90 -14.64 -6.85
CA GLN A 230 8.27 -15.00 -6.48
C GLN A 230 8.55 -14.68 -5.00
N SER A 231 8.22 -13.49 -4.54
CA SER A 231 8.37 -13.10 -3.13
C SER A 231 7.60 -14.04 -2.20
N MET A 232 6.38 -14.40 -2.55
CA MET A 232 5.57 -15.34 -1.76
C MET A 232 6.17 -16.74 -1.74
N TYR A 233 6.64 -17.23 -2.90
CA TYR A 233 7.27 -18.54 -3.02
C TYR A 233 8.54 -18.64 -2.15
N GLU A 234 9.39 -17.61 -2.17
CA GLU A 234 10.59 -17.52 -1.33
C GLU A 234 10.23 -17.44 0.18
N LEU A 235 9.31 -16.58 0.56
CA LEU A 235 8.89 -16.38 1.95
C LEU A 235 8.21 -17.62 2.57
N PHE A 236 7.64 -18.48 1.73
CA PHE A 236 7.09 -19.79 2.14
C PHE A 236 8.10 -20.94 1.96
N ASN A 237 9.39 -20.65 1.91
CA ASN A 237 10.46 -21.64 1.76
C ASN A 237 10.24 -22.57 0.55
N TYR A 238 9.84 -21.98 -0.57
CA TYR A 238 9.63 -22.66 -1.85
C TYR A 238 8.53 -23.74 -1.81
N ASP A 239 7.49 -23.51 -0.99
CA ASP A 239 6.35 -24.44 -0.91
C ASP A 239 5.64 -24.54 -2.29
N PRO A 240 5.51 -25.77 -2.86
CA PRO A 240 4.94 -25.99 -4.20
C PRO A 240 3.55 -25.42 -4.43
N LYS A 241 2.77 -25.16 -3.36
CA LYS A 241 1.43 -24.55 -3.48
C LYS A 241 1.45 -23.11 -3.99
N PHE A 242 2.61 -22.43 -3.94
CA PHE A 242 2.79 -21.06 -4.42
C PHE A 242 3.56 -20.98 -5.75
N ARG A 243 3.82 -22.14 -6.38
CA ARG A 243 4.51 -22.23 -7.67
C ARG A 243 3.52 -22.19 -8.83
#